data_c49bc364764d8d1545e14bd11979cd6c
#
_entry.id   c49bc364764d8d1545e14bd11979cd6c
#
_cell.length_a   1.000
_cell.length_b   1.000
_cell.length_c   1.000
_cell.angle_alpha   90.00
_cell.angle_beta   90.00
_cell.angle_gamma   90.00
#
_symmetry.space_group_name_H-M   'P 1'
#
loop_
_entity.id
_entity.type
_entity.pdbx_description
1 polymer ?
#
loop_
_entity_poly.entity_id
_entity_poly.type
_entity_poly.pdbx_seq_one_letter_code
_entity_poly.pdbx_strand_id
1 'polypeptide(L)'
;MRFPFSLNLSLSSYLFKQRVSGKEKFPLVLMLEPLHACNLECAGCGRIKEYESTINDTMPLEIALKAVDDCGAPVVSVTGGEPLLYQPIGELIEELVRRKKHIYLCTNGVLLERSLKKFRPNKFLHINVSLDGMAETHDKISGEKGVFDKAISGIKKARAAGFRVCTNTSIYKETDLKEIETLFHFLKNININGILAAPAFEYDVLSKKIFLDRQATHRQFEFISSISKKLPIMSTPLYLKFLKGKRHLECTPWGNPTYNSQGWKSPCYLITDTHYKTFKELMTKTDWAKYGTGKDPRCANCMMHSGFEPTVVREVGKNFSDFWEMIVWNFT
;
A
#
# COMPACT_ATOMS: atom_id res chain seq x y z
N MET A 1 1.94 0.13 20.04
CA MET A 1 0.74 -0.06 19.19
C MET A 1 1.11 0.19 17.73
N ARG A 2 0.96 -0.81 16.87
CA ARG A 2 1.35 -0.76 15.45
C ARG A 2 0.37 0.07 14.62
N PHE A 3 -0.91 -0.22 14.72
CA PHE A 3 -1.97 0.61 14.13
C PHE A 3 -2.62 1.53 15.18
N PRO A 4 -2.89 2.80 14.85
CA PRO A 4 -3.54 3.73 15.78
C PRO A 4 -4.90 3.21 16.25
N PHE A 5 -5.25 3.48 17.51
CA PHE A 5 -6.57 3.13 18.05
C PHE A 5 -7.72 3.70 17.21
N SER A 6 -7.57 4.94 16.74
CA SER A 6 -8.57 5.60 15.88
C SER A 6 -8.82 4.85 14.55
N LEU A 7 -7.78 4.27 13.95
CA LEU A 7 -7.93 3.47 12.73
C LEU A 7 -8.67 2.16 13.03
N ASN A 8 -8.27 1.46 14.10
CA ASN A 8 -8.94 0.22 14.50
C ASN A 8 -10.43 0.44 14.80
N LEU A 9 -10.76 1.50 15.51
CA LEU A 9 -12.16 1.86 15.82
C LEU A 9 -12.95 2.19 14.55
N SER A 10 -12.37 2.99 13.64
CA SER A 10 -13.00 3.32 12.35
C SER A 10 -13.28 2.07 11.52
N LEU A 11 -12.28 1.18 11.39
CA LEU A 11 -12.42 -0.07 10.65
C LEU A 11 -13.46 -1.00 11.29
N SER A 12 -13.43 -1.19 12.60
CA SER A 12 -14.40 -2.03 13.31
C SER A 12 -15.83 -1.53 13.13
N SER A 13 -16.05 -0.23 13.29
CA SER A 13 -17.37 0.40 13.09
C SER A 13 -17.83 0.25 11.63
N TYR A 14 -16.93 0.47 10.67
CA TYR A 14 -17.22 0.32 9.26
C TYR A 14 -17.58 -1.13 8.91
N LEU A 15 -16.80 -2.12 9.36
CA LEU A 15 -17.05 -3.55 9.15
C LEU A 15 -18.40 -3.97 9.74
N PHE A 16 -18.70 -3.54 10.96
CA PHE A 16 -19.98 -3.81 11.59
C PHE A 16 -21.15 -3.29 10.73
N LYS A 17 -21.07 -2.02 10.28
CA LYS A 17 -22.08 -1.43 9.40
C LYS A 17 -22.27 -2.22 8.11
N GLN A 18 -21.16 -2.64 7.44
CA GLN A 18 -21.26 -3.43 6.20
C GLN A 18 -21.90 -4.80 6.45
N ARG A 19 -21.54 -5.47 7.55
CA ARG A 19 -22.14 -6.76 7.92
C ARG A 19 -23.64 -6.67 8.21
N VAL A 20 -24.06 -5.67 9.00
CA VAL A 20 -25.47 -5.44 9.29
C VAL A 20 -26.27 -5.10 8.03
N SER A 21 -25.67 -4.39 7.07
CA SER A 21 -26.31 -4.10 5.78
C SER A 21 -26.28 -5.25 4.77
N GLY A 22 -25.79 -6.44 5.13
CA GLY A 22 -25.73 -7.62 4.27
C GLY A 22 -24.80 -7.50 3.06
N LYS A 23 -23.88 -6.52 3.05
CA LYS A 23 -22.98 -6.34 1.93
C LYS A 23 -21.81 -7.31 2.01
N GLU A 24 -21.64 -8.14 0.99
CA GLU A 24 -20.53 -9.10 0.90
C GLU A 24 -19.25 -8.45 0.32
N LYS A 25 -19.41 -7.60 -0.69
CA LYS A 25 -18.31 -6.90 -1.37
C LYS A 25 -18.36 -5.40 -1.04
N PHE A 26 -17.34 -4.91 -0.38
CA PHE A 26 -17.22 -3.50 -0.01
C PHE A 26 -15.75 -3.09 0.09
N PRO A 27 -15.40 -1.82 -0.25
CA PRO A 27 -14.04 -1.33 -0.21
C PRO A 27 -13.58 -1.10 1.22
N LEU A 28 -12.31 -1.39 1.49
CA LEU A 28 -11.63 -1.04 2.75
C LEU A 28 -10.63 0.10 2.56
N VAL A 29 -9.93 0.07 1.43
CA VAL A 29 -8.95 1.08 1.05
C VAL A 29 -9.24 1.54 -0.37
N LEU A 30 -9.38 2.83 -0.59
CA LEU A 30 -9.33 3.40 -1.93
C LEU A 30 -7.87 3.65 -2.31
N MET A 31 -7.39 3.05 -3.40
CA MET A 31 -6.13 3.43 -4.03
C MET A 31 -6.41 4.60 -4.97
N LEU A 32 -5.99 5.79 -4.60
CA LEU A 32 -6.21 7.02 -5.37
C LEU A 32 -4.91 7.44 -6.06
N GLU A 33 -4.93 7.49 -7.39
CA GLU A 33 -3.81 7.87 -8.24
C GLU A 33 -4.13 9.21 -8.92
N PRO A 34 -3.88 10.37 -8.26
CA PRO A 34 -4.28 11.67 -8.80
C PRO A 34 -3.43 12.13 -9.99
N LEU A 35 -2.29 11.48 -10.23
CA LEU A 35 -1.43 11.71 -11.39
C LEU A 35 -0.64 10.43 -11.72
N HIS A 36 -0.16 10.32 -12.96
CA HIS A 36 0.68 9.21 -13.41
C HIS A 36 2.18 9.57 -13.43
N ALA A 37 2.53 10.86 -13.50
CA ALA A 37 3.92 11.34 -13.53
C ALA A 37 4.69 10.95 -12.26
N CYS A 38 5.94 10.57 -12.43
CA CYS A 38 6.90 10.31 -11.36
C CYS A 38 8.24 10.97 -11.67
N ASN A 39 9.00 11.28 -10.63
CA ASN A 39 10.36 11.81 -10.76
C ASN A 39 11.44 10.70 -10.70
N LEU A 40 11.06 9.42 -10.69
CA LEU A 40 11.95 8.25 -10.70
C LEU A 40 11.47 7.20 -11.71
N GLU A 41 12.40 6.35 -12.16
CA GLU A 41 12.16 5.21 -13.06
C GLU A 41 12.64 3.91 -12.43
N CYS A 42 12.02 3.53 -11.30
CA CYS A 42 12.43 2.37 -10.52
C CYS A 42 12.34 1.06 -11.33
N ALA A 43 13.35 0.19 -11.15
CA ALA A 43 13.52 -1.05 -11.92
C ALA A 43 12.32 -2.03 -11.83
N GLY A 44 11.60 -2.03 -10.70
CA GLY A 44 10.44 -2.90 -10.44
C GLY A 44 9.08 -2.22 -10.63
N CYS A 45 9.05 -0.94 -11.07
CA CYS A 45 7.83 -0.19 -11.22
C CYS A 45 7.23 -0.36 -12.64
N GLY A 46 6.09 -1.04 -12.75
CA GLY A 46 5.36 -1.14 -14.02
C GLY A 46 4.55 0.10 -14.38
N ARG A 47 4.31 1.01 -13.42
CA ARG A 47 3.39 2.14 -13.56
C ARG A 47 3.76 3.09 -14.69
N ILE A 48 5.01 3.53 -14.75
CA ILE A 48 5.46 4.48 -15.79
C ILE A 48 5.23 3.91 -17.18
N LYS A 49 5.50 2.61 -17.37
CA LYS A 49 5.28 1.94 -18.66
C LYS A 49 3.80 1.65 -18.93
N GLU A 50 3.05 1.24 -17.91
CA GLU A 50 1.61 1.00 -18.03
C GLU A 50 0.86 2.29 -18.42
N TYR A 51 1.32 3.43 -17.93
CA TYR A 51 0.69 4.74 -18.13
C TYR A 51 1.46 5.67 -19.08
N GLU A 52 2.34 5.13 -19.92
CA GLU A 52 3.17 5.94 -20.84
C GLU A 52 2.34 6.93 -21.67
N SER A 53 1.20 6.48 -22.22
CA SER A 53 0.31 7.32 -23.00
C SER A 53 -0.45 8.39 -22.21
N THR A 54 -0.52 8.23 -20.89
CA THR A 54 -1.26 9.11 -19.97
C THR A 54 -0.37 9.68 -18.86
N ILE A 55 0.95 9.65 -19.06
CA ILE A 55 1.94 10.04 -18.04
C ILE A 55 1.77 11.48 -17.56
N ASN A 56 1.29 12.36 -18.42
CA ASN A 56 1.04 13.77 -18.11
C ASN A 56 -0.38 14.03 -17.57
N ASP A 57 -1.22 13.00 -17.48
CA ASP A 57 -2.58 13.17 -16.99
C ASP A 57 -2.56 13.50 -15.50
N THR A 58 -3.33 14.51 -15.16
CA THR A 58 -3.51 14.97 -13.77
C THR A 58 -5.00 15.12 -13.50
N MET A 59 -5.45 14.54 -12.41
CA MET A 59 -6.85 14.55 -11.99
C MET A 59 -7.20 15.89 -11.34
N PRO A 60 -8.32 16.55 -11.71
CA PRO A 60 -8.87 17.66 -10.93
C PRO A 60 -9.20 17.26 -9.50
N LEU A 61 -9.00 18.17 -8.54
CA LEU A 61 -9.22 17.89 -7.12
C LEU A 61 -10.64 17.44 -6.82
N GLU A 62 -11.62 18.11 -7.41
CA GLU A 62 -13.05 17.79 -7.24
C GLU A 62 -13.40 16.38 -7.74
N ILE A 63 -12.75 15.90 -8.79
CA ILE A 63 -12.92 14.53 -9.31
C ILE A 63 -12.31 13.52 -8.33
N ALA A 64 -11.13 13.81 -7.79
CA ALA A 64 -10.49 12.97 -6.78
C ALA A 64 -11.38 12.86 -5.53
N LEU A 65 -11.93 13.96 -5.04
CA LEU A 65 -12.82 14.00 -3.88
C LEU A 65 -14.14 13.28 -4.14
N LYS A 66 -14.71 13.45 -5.34
CA LYS A 66 -15.91 12.70 -5.74
C LYS A 66 -15.67 11.20 -5.72
N ALA A 67 -14.54 10.73 -6.23
CA ALA A 67 -14.20 9.30 -6.19
C ALA A 67 -14.08 8.77 -4.73
N VAL A 68 -13.52 9.58 -3.82
CA VAL A 68 -13.46 9.24 -2.38
C VAL A 68 -14.86 9.10 -1.77
N ASP A 69 -15.78 10.00 -2.13
CA ASP A 69 -17.14 9.99 -1.62
C ASP A 69 -17.96 8.84 -2.23
N ASP A 70 -17.83 8.59 -3.53
CA ASP A 70 -18.50 7.48 -4.25
C ASP A 70 -18.03 6.11 -3.72
N CYS A 71 -16.73 5.94 -3.43
CA CYS A 71 -16.16 4.72 -2.88
C CYS A 71 -16.60 4.48 -1.44
N GLY A 72 -16.59 5.50 -0.62
CA GLY A 72 -16.95 5.42 0.80
C GLY A 72 -15.96 4.64 1.69
N ALA A 73 -14.81 4.18 1.17
CA ALA A 73 -13.80 3.47 1.95
C ALA A 73 -13.31 4.29 3.17
N PRO A 74 -13.05 3.67 4.32
CA PRO A 74 -12.55 4.36 5.52
C PRO A 74 -11.08 4.79 5.38
N VAL A 75 -10.32 4.14 4.50
CA VAL A 75 -8.90 4.41 4.25
C VAL A 75 -8.72 4.86 2.80
N VAL A 76 -7.85 5.85 2.60
CA VAL A 76 -7.42 6.30 1.27
C VAL A 76 -5.90 6.22 1.19
N SER A 77 -5.39 5.43 0.25
CA SER A 77 -3.98 5.38 -0.10
C SER A 77 -3.76 6.32 -1.30
N VAL A 78 -3.16 7.47 -1.06
CA VAL A 78 -2.80 8.43 -2.11
C VAL A 78 -1.47 8.01 -2.70
N THR A 79 -1.48 7.61 -3.95
CA THR A 79 -0.37 7.01 -4.68
C THR A 79 -0.35 7.48 -6.14
N GLY A 80 -0.03 6.65 -7.12
CA GLY A 80 0.04 6.97 -8.53
C GLY A 80 1.49 6.87 -9.03
N GLY A 81 1.98 7.89 -9.73
CA GLY A 81 3.41 8.12 -9.92
C GLY A 81 4.03 8.60 -8.61
N GLU A 82 4.40 9.87 -8.52
CA GLU A 82 4.82 10.47 -7.23
C GLU A 82 3.78 11.50 -6.77
N PRO A 83 2.98 11.21 -5.73
CA PRO A 83 1.88 12.08 -5.31
C PRO A 83 2.32 13.46 -4.83
N LEU A 84 3.58 13.64 -4.42
CA LEU A 84 4.10 14.96 -4.03
C LEU A 84 4.33 15.90 -5.22
N LEU A 85 4.25 15.40 -6.46
CA LEU A 85 4.20 16.21 -7.68
C LEU A 85 2.79 16.77 -7.96
N TYR A 86 1.75 16.16 -7.40
CA TYR A 86 0.38 16.63 -7.55
C TYR A 86 0.21 18.01 -6.92
N GLN A 87 -0.11 19.03 -7.74
CA GLN A 87 -0.13 20.42 -7.27
C GLN A 87 -1.09 20.63 -6.08
N PRO A 88 -2.37 20.18 -6.13
CA PRO A 88 -3.29 20.36 -5.01
C PRO A 88 -3.14 19.30 -3.90
N ILE A 89 -1.98 18.65 -3.74
CA ILE A 89 -1.78 17.57 -2.74
C ILE A 89 -2.10 18.04 -1.31
N GLY A 90 -1.76 19.28 -0.95
CA GLY A 90 -2.07 19.84 0.38
C GLY A 90 -3.58 19.92 0.61
N GLU A 91 -4.31 20.48 -0.35
CA GLU A 91 -5.77 20.61 -0.30
C GLU A 91 -6.45 19.24 -0.29
N LEU A 92 -5.98 18.30 -1.12
CA LEU A 92 -6.48 16.93 -1.10
C LEU A 92 -6.36 16.29 0.30
N ILE A 93 -5.19 16.39 0.93
CA ILE A 93 -4.98 15.84 2.28
C ILE A 93 -5.88 16.51 3.31
N GLU A 94 -6.04 17.84 3.28
CA GLU A 94 -6.94 18.55 4.19
C GLU A 94 -8.40 18.13 4.02
N GLU A 95 -8.86 17.97 2.78
CA GLU A 95 -10.22 17.50 2.47
C GLU A 95 -10.48 16.08 2.93
N LEU A 96 -9.48 15.18 2.78
CA LEU A 96 -9.56 13.81 3.29
C LEU A 96 -9.60 13.78 4.82
N VAL A 97 -8.84 14.64 5.51
CA VAL A 97 -8.89 14.79 6.97
C VAL A 97 -10.27 15.30 7.43
N ARG A 98 -10.84 16.29 6.74
CA ARG A 98 -12.22 16.78 7.03
C ARG A 98 -13.27 15.65 6.89
N ARG A 99 -13.09 14.76 5.92
CA ARG A 99 -13.92 13.57 5.72
C ARG A 99 -13.61 12.43 6.71
N LYS A 100 -12.69 12.65 7.65
CA LYS A 100 -12.23 11.67 8.65
C LYS A 100 -11.71 10.37 8.00
N LYS A 101 -11.11 10.46 6.81
CA LYS A 101 -10.46 9.34 6.15
C LYS A 101 -9.08 9.11 6.75
N HIS A 102 -8.71 7.85 7.01
CA HIS A 102 -7.33 7.51 7.29
C HIS A 102 -6.54 7.51 5.99
N ILE A 103 -5.44 8.23 5.96
CA ILE A 103 -4.68 8.54 4.75
C ILE A 103 -3.30 7.89 4.83
N TYR A 104 -2.94 7.12 3.81
CA TYR A 104 -1.58 6.71 3.55
C TYR A 104 -1.07 7.48 2.34
N LEU A 105 -0.21 8.48 2.57
CA LEU A 105 0.48 9.22 1.51
C LEU A 105 1.73 8.44 1.12
N CYS A 106 1.66 7.70 0.00
CA CYS A 106 2.73 6.82 -0.47
C CYS A 106 3.68 7.59 -1.39
N THR A 107 4.92 7.77 -0.98
CA THR A 107 5.92 8.58 -1.71
C THR A 107 7.27 7.87 -1.79
N ASN A 108 8.05 8.17 -2.83
CA ASN A 108 9.45 7.77 -2.92
C ASN A 108 10.38 8.57 -1.97
N GLY A 109 9.85 9.59 -1.33
CA GLY A 109 10.56 10.39 -0.32
C GLY A 109 11.48 11.49 -0.85
N VAL A 110 11.81 11.52 -2.15
CA VAL A 110 12.74 12.53 -2.73
C VAL A 110 12.25 13.97 -2.49
N LEU A 111 10.94 14.16 -2.58
CA LEU A 111 10.32 15.48 -2.42
C LEU A 111 9.76 15.72 -1.02
N LEU A 112 9.86 14.74 -0.11
CA LEU A 112 9.15 14.75 1.16
C LEU A 112 9.55 15.97 2.01
N GLU A 113 10.84 16.21 2.21
CA GLU A 113 11.32 17.32 3.04
C GLU A 113 10.72 18.67 2.63
N ARG A 114 10.80 19.03 1.36
CA ARG A 114 10.29 20.31 0.85
C ARG A 114 8.76 20.39 0.86
N SER A 115 8.08 19.23 0.88
CA SER A 115 6.61 19.14 0.83
C SER A 115 5.97 19.16 2.22
N LEU A 116 6.72 18.96 3.32
CA LEU A 116 6.17 18.93 4.67
C LEU A 116 5.40 20.19 5.04
N LYS A 117 5.80 21.35 4.52
CA LYS A 117 5.09 22.63 4.75
C LYS A 117 3.66 22.67 4.20
N LYS A 118 3.31 21.75 3.29
CA LYS A 118 1.96 21.61 2.74
C LYS A 118 1.00 20.84 3.67
N PHE A 119 1.51 20.23 4.73
CA PHE A 119 0.75 19.32 5.59
C PHE A 119 0.81 19.77 7.05
N ARG A 120 -0.16 19.28 7.84
CA ARG A 120 -0.15 19.41 9.29
C ARG A 120 -0.21 18.01 9.93
N PRO A 121 0.61 17.71 10.95
CA PRO A 121 0.52 16.46 11.68
C PRO A 121 -0.87 16.27 12.29
N ASN A 122 -1.47 15.12 12.06
CA ASN A 122 -2.75 14.75 12.65
C ASN A 122 -2.90 13.22 12.72
N LYS A 123 -3.93 12.75 13.42
CA LYS A 123 -4.15 11.31 13.64
C LYS A 123 -4.58 10.52 12.41
N PHE A 124 -4.99 11.20 11.34
CA PHE A 124 -5.49 10.55 10.12
C PHE A 124 -4.40 10.40 9.05
N LEU A 125 -3.38 11.27 9.05
CA LEU A 125 -2.32 11.27 8.03
C LEU A 125 -1.14 10.39 8.44
N HIS A 126 -0.83 9.40 7.61
CA HIS A 126 0.35 8.56 7.68
C HIS A 126 1.16 8.75 6.40
N ILE A 127 2.42 9.14 6.54
CA ILE A 127 3.35 9.23 5.40
C ILE A 127 4.00 7.86 5.26
N ASN A 128 3.91 7.25 4.07
CA ASN A 128 4.47 5.93 3.78
C ASN A 128 5.56 6.07 2.72
N VAL A 129 6.83 5.86 3.11
CA VAL A 129 7.99 6.09 2.25
C VAL A 129 8.52 4.76 1.74
N SER A 130 8.73 4.65 0.42
CA SER A 130 9.32 3.45 -0.19
C SER A 130 10.82 3.37 0.07
N LEU A 131 11.30 2.24 0.61
CA LEU A 131 12.71 1.95 0.84
C LEU A 131 12.97 0.44 0.66
N ASP A 132 13.68 0.07 -0.41
CA ASP A 132 13.84 -1.32 -0.84
C ASP A 132 15.24 -1.91 -0.55
N GLY A 133 16.06 -1.23 0.24
CA GLY A 133 17.41 -1.62 0.66
C GLY A 133 18.13 -0.47 1.37
N MET A 134 19.40 -0.67 1.73
CA MET A 134 20.31 0.39 2.16
C MET A 134 20.68 1.27 0.95
N ALA A 135 21.49 2.29 1.15
CA ALA A 135 21.73 3.36 0.17
C ALA A 135 22.10 2.84 -1.23
N GLU A 136 23.07 1.95 -1.34
CA GLU A 136 23.53 1.46 -2.65
C GLU A 136 22.43 0.65 -3.36
N THR A 137 21.78 -0.26 -2.65
CA THR A 137 20.70 -1.10 -3.20
C THR A 137 19.46 -0.28 -3.55
N HIS A 138 19.05 0.63 -2.66
CA HIS A 138 17.87 1.46 -2.90
C HIS A 138 18.07 2.41 -4.08
N ASP A 139 19.22 3.06 -4.18
CA ASP A 139 19.56 3.96 -5.30
C ASP A 139 19.62 3.19 -6.62
N LYS A 140 20.20 1.98 -6.63
CA LYS A 140 20.21 1.10 -7.79
C LYS A 140 18.80 0.70 -8.25
N ILE A 141 17.90 0.35 -7.31
CA ILE A 141 16.51 -0.01 -7.61
C ILE A 141 15.73 1.21 -8.11
N SER A 142 15.96 2.38 -7.50
CA SER A 142 15.30 3.64 -7.84
C SER A 142 15.79 4.23 -9.16
N GLY A 143 16.95 3.81 -9.67
CA GLY A 143 17.57 4.29 -10.90
C GLY A 143 18.30 5.64 -10.77
N GLU A 144 18.39 6.22 -9.57
CA GLU A 144 19.04 7.52 -9.31
C GLU A 144 19.84 7.48 -7.99
N LYS A 145 21.04 8.05 -8.00
CA LYS A 145 21.90 8.18 -6.80
C LYS A 145 21.37 9.24 -5.82
N GLY A 146 21.50 8.95 -4.53
CA GLY A 146 21.13 9.86 -3.45
C GLY A 146 19.63 9.88 -3.12
N VAL A 147 18.83 8.98 -3.70
CA VAL A 147 17.41 8.81 -3.37
C VAL A 147 17.25 8.38 -1.92
N PHE A 148 18.04 7.39 -1.48
CA PHE A 148 18.03 6.93 -0.09
C PHE A 148 18.27 8.08 0.90
N ASP A 149 19.32 8.86 0.69
CA ASP A 149 19.66 9.96 1.61
C ASP A 149 18.57 11.04 1.66
N LYS A 150 18.00 11.40 0.51
CA LYS A 150 16.86 12.34 0.43
C LYS A 150 15.65 11.80 1.17
N ALA A 151 15.31 10.52 0.99
CA ALA A 151 14.20 9.86 1.67
C ALA A 151 14.42 9.82 3.20
N ILE A 152 15.61 9.44 3.66
CA ILE A 152 15.96 9.40 5.09
C ILE A 152 15.94 10.80 5.72
N SER A 153 16.45 11.83 5.03
CA SER A 153 16.36 13.22 5.48
C SER A 153 14.89 13.63 5.67
N GLY A 154 14.05 13.37 4.66
CA GLY A 154 12.62 13.65 4.71
C GLY A 154 11.91 12.91 5.85
N ILE A 155 12.21 11.62 6.06
CA ILE A 155 11.68 10.81 7.17
C ILE A 155 12.05 11.45 8.52
N LYS A 156 13.32 11.73 8.75
CA LYS A 156 13.79 12.33 10.02
C LYS A 156 13.10 13.66 10.31
N LYS A 157 12.98 14.55 9.30
CA LYS A 157 12.30 15.84 9.44
C LYS A 157 10.79 15.68 9.67
N ALA A 158 10.14 14.76 8.96
CA ALA A 158 8.73 14.46 9.17
C ALA A 158 8.48 13.94 10.60
N ARG A 159 9.33 13.02 11.08
CA ARG A 159 9.25 12.51 12.47
C ARG A 159 9.45 13.63 13.49
N ALA A 160 10.46 14.46 13.32
CA ALA A 160 10.72 15.61 14.19
C ALA A 160 9.55 16.61 14.21
N ALA A 161 8.85 16.79 13.08
CA ALA A 161 7.66 17.62 12.97
C ALA A 161 6.39 16.98 13.52
N GLY A 162 6.46 15.75 14.06
CA GLY A 162 5.32 15.05 14.69
C GLY A 162 4.44 14.23 13.74
N PHE A 163 4.82 14.06 12.48
CA PHE A 163 4.09 13.17 11.57
C PHE A 163 4.28 11.70 11.94
N ARG A 164 3.25 10.90 11.68
CA ARG A 164 3.40 9.45 11.63
C ARG A 164 4.02 9.06 10.30
N VAL A 165 5.16 8.38 10.37
CA VAL A 165 5.89 7.94 9.18
C VAL A 165 6.10 6.43 9.24
N CYS A 166 5.70 5.76 8.17
CA CYS A 166 5.92 4.34 7.93
C CYS A 166 6.79 4.17 6.68
N THR A 167 7.32 2.98 6.49
CA THR A 167 8.02 2.62 5.25
C THR A 167 7.37 1.41 4.59
N ASN A 168 7.53 1.33 3.27
CA ASN A 168 7.17 0.15 2.49
C ASN A 168 8.42 -0.40 1.81
N THR A 169 8.67 -1.69 1.96
CA THR A 169 9.82 -2.40 1.38
C THR A 169 9.31 -3.50 0.47
N SER A 170 9.66 -3.41 -0.79
CA SER A 170 9.38 -4.44 -1.80
C SER A 170 10.49 -5.48 -1.80
N ILE A 171 10.12 -6.75 -1.65
CA ILE A 171 11.07 -7.86 -1.64
C ILE A 171 11.13 -8.48 -3.04
N TYR A 172 12.31 -8.44 -3.64
CA TYR A 172 12.62 -8.98 -4.96
C TYR A 172 13.36 -10.32 -4.87
N LYS A 173 13.56 -10.98 -6.00
CA LYS A 173 14.24 -12.28 -6.08
C LYS A 173 15.67 -12.25 -5.54
N GLU A 174 16.40 -11.17 -5.83
CA GLU A 174 17.80 -10.99 -5.44
C GLU A 174 17.99 -10.13 -4.20
N THR A 175 16.90 -9.87 -3.44
CA THR A 175 16.99 -9.11 -2.21
C THR A 175 17.87 -9.83 -1.19
N ASP A 176 18.92 -9.15 -0.70
CA ASP A 176 19.70 -9.64 0.44
C ASP A 176 18.91 -9.43 1.74
N LEU A 177 18.47 -10.53 2.34
CA LEU A 177 17.66 -10.50 3.56
C LEU A 177 18.44 -10.00 4.78
N LYS A 178 19.78 -10.11 4.80
CA LYS A 178 20.61 -9.54 5.87
C LYS A 178 20.70 -8.03 5.75
N GLU A 179 20.77 -7.51 4.51
CA GLU A 179 20.67 -6.08 4.27
C GLU A 179 19.29 -5.55 4.68
N ILE A 180 18.21 -6.28 4.40
CA ILE A 180 16.85 -5.91 4.83
C ILE A 180 16.75 -5.89 6.36
N GLU A 181 17.31 -6.85 7.06
CA GLU A 181 17.37 -6.84 8.53
C GLU A 181 18.11 -5.59 9.02
N THR A 182 19.26 -5.26 8.40
CA THR A 182 20.03 -4.05 8.70
C THR A 182 19.20 -2.77 8.47
N LEU A 183 18.51 -2.68 7.33
CA LEU A 183 17.60 -1.57 7.03
C LEU A 183 16.51 -1.44 8.10
N PHE A 184 15.87 -2.54 8.48
CA PHE A 184 14.77 -2.50 9.45
C PHE A 184 15.24 -2.11 10.85
N HIS A 185 16.44 -2.53 11.28
CA HIS A 185 17.07 -2.05 12.51
C HIS A 185 17.43 -0.56 12.42
N PHE A 186 17.99 -0.10 11.32
CA PHE A 186 18.25 1.31 11.08
C PHE A 186 16.97 2.15 11.17
N LEU A 187 15.89 1.72 10.51
CA LEU A 187 14.59 2.40 10.55
C LEU A 187 14.01 2.45 11.96
N LYS A 188 14.11 1.37 12.72
CA LYS A 188 13.72 1.34 14.14
C LYS A 188 14.51 2.37 14.95
N ASN A 189 15.82 2.48 14.73
CA ASN A 189 16.70 3.40 15.47
C ASN A 189 16.39 4.88 15.17
N ILE A 190 15.87 5.20 13.99
CA ILE A 190 15.37 6.56 13.66
C ILE A 190 13.90 6.76 14.04
N ASN A 191 13.34 5.88 14.90
CA ASN A 191 11.98 5.98 15.43
C ASN A 191 10.86 5.96 14.38
N ILE A 192 10.98 5.14 13.32
CA ILE A 192 9.89 4.94 12.37
C ILE A 192 8.65 4.33 13.08
N ASN A 193 7.44 4.70 12.66
CA ASN A 193 6.21 4.21 13.29
C ASN A 193 5.83 2.79 12.86
N GLY A 194 6.29 2.37 11.67
CA GLY A 194 6.00 1.05 11.16
C GLY A 194 6.69 0.76 9.85
N ILE A 195 6.89 -0.52 9.57
CA ILE A 195 7.52 -1.05 8.37
C ILE A 195 6.56 -2.05 7.73
N LEU A 196 6.15 -1.80 6.51
CA LEU A 196 5.43 -2.76 5.68
C LEU A 196 6.42 -3.46 4.77
N ALA A 197 6.41 -4.79 4.75
CA ALA A 197 7.17 -5.59 3.81
C ALA A 197 6.22 -6.45 2.98
N ALA A 198 6.40 -6.44 1.67
CA ALA A 198 5.59 -7.22 0.74
C ALA A 198 6.43 -7.74 -0.43
N PRO A 199 6.08 -8.90 -1.03
CA PRO A 199 6.72 -9.32 -2.28
C PRO A 199 6.42 -8.32 -3.38
N ALA A 200 7.38 -8.03 -4.26
CA ALA A 200 7.15 -7.20 -5.43
C ALA A 200 6.23 -7.92 -6.43
N PHE A 201 5.38 -7.17 -7.12
CA PHE A 201 4.47 -7.71 -8.15
C PHE A 201 5.13 -7.71 -9.51
N GLU A 202 4.98 -8.83 -10.22
CA GLU A 202 5.45 -8.99 -11.60
C GLU A 202 4.45 -8.36 -12.58
N TYR A 203 4.78 -7.15 -13.05
CA TYR A 203 3.97 -6.47 -14.07
C TYR A 203 4.28 -7.02 -15.45
N ASP A 204 3.25 -7.35 -16.23
CA ASP A 204 3.39 -7.86 -17.61
C ASP A 204 4.19 -6.92 -18.53
N VAL A 205 4.15 -5.62 -18.26
CA VAL A 205 4.90 -4.60 -19.03
C VAL A 205 6.40 -4.58 -18.75
N LEU A 206 6.88 -5.36 -17.77
CA LEU A 206 8.29 -5.43 -17.40
C LEU A 206 8.92 -6.73 -17.90
N SER A 207 10.00 -6.62 -18.67
CA SER A 207 10.77 -7.77 -19.16
C SER A 207 11.73 -8.38 -18.14
N LYS A 208 11.89 -7.76 -16.96
CA LYS A 208 12.89 -8.14 -15.96
C LYS A 208 12.38 -9.28 -15.08
N LYS A 209 13.15 -10.38 -14.99
CA LYS A 209 12.87 -11.53 -14.11
C LYS A 209 13.37 -11.30 -12.66
N ILE A 210 12.99 -10.16 -12.06
CA ILE A 210 13.42 -9.78 -10.71
C ILE A 210 12.39 -10.12 -9.63
N PHE A 211 11.26 -10.66 -10.02
CA PHE A 211 10.13 -10.94 -9.14
C PHE A 211 10.19 -12.34 -8.53
N LEU A 212 9.53 -12.49 -7.41
CA LEU A 212 9.45 -13.74 -6.67
C LEU A 212 8.33 -14.63 -7.22
N ASP A 213 8.62 -15.90 -7.45
CA ASP A 213 7.57 -16.91 -7.49
C ASP A 213 7.02 -17.17 -6.07
N ARG A 214 5.94 -17.92 -5.98
CA ARG A 214 5.26 -18.23 -4.70
C ARG A 214 6.16 -18.98 -3.73
N GLN A 215 6.96 -19.94 -4.20
CA GLN A 215 7.86 -20.73 -3.33
C GLN A 215 9.01 -19.88 -2.79
N ALA A 216 9.60 -19.03 -3.65
CA ALA A 216 10.63 -18.08 -3.22
C ALA A 216 10.07 -17.08 -2.21
N THR A 217 8.83 -16.59 -2.42
CA THR A 217 8.13 -15.76 -1.44
C THR A 217 8.02 -16.46 -0.08
N HIS A 218 7.60 -17.72 -0.05
CA HIS A 218 7.49 -18.48 1.20
C HIS A 218 8.83 -18.54 1.94
N ARG A 219 9.92 -18.85 1.23
CA ARG A 219 11.26 -18.94 1.84
C ARG A 219 11.73 -17.59 2.40
N GLN A 220 11.60 -16.51 1.62
CA GLN A 220 12.08 -15.20 2.05
C GLN A 220 11.25 -14.63 3.22
N PHE A 221 9.93 -14.83 3.20
CA PHE A 221 9.07 -14.36 4.27
C PHE A 221 9.10 -15.22 5.54
N GLU A 222 9.63 -16.43 5.50
CA GLU A 222 9.98 -17.17 6.74
C GLU A 222 11.03 -16.39 7.53
N PHE A 223 12.09 -15.87 6.87
CA PHE A 223 13.09 -15.01 7.50
C PHE A 223 12.49 -13.69 8.01
N ILE A 224 11.77 -12.95 7.17
CA ILE A 224 11.16 -11.67 7.57
C ILE A 224 10.21 -11.86 8.76
N SER A 225 9.44 -12.93 8.77
CA SER A 225 8.57 -13.26 9.90
C SER A 225 9.35 -13.57 11.17
N SER A 226 10.54 -14.19 11.09
CA SER A 226 11.36 -14.51 12.26
C SER A 226 11.86 -13.26 12.99
N ILE A 227 12.19 -12.20 12.24
CA ILE A 227 12.66 -10.93 12.79
C ILE A 227 11.51 -9.98 13.18
N SER A 228 10.29 -10.24 12.71
CA SER A 228 9.14 -9.33 12.86
C SER A 228 8.76 -9.01 14.31
N LYS A 229 8.99 -9.93 15.24
CA LYS A 229 8.67 -9.75 16.66
C LYS A 229 9.51 -8.67 17.35
N LYS A 230 10.72 -8.37 16.84
CA LYS A 230 11.68 -7.43 17.43
C LYS A 230 11.63 -6.06 16.76
N LEU A 231 10.87 -5.92 15.67
CA LEU A 231 10.83 -4.76 14.78
C LEU A 231 9.40 -4.25 14.62
N PRO A 232 9.19 -2.97 14.29
CA PRO A 232 7.86 -2.40 14.13
C PRO A 232 7.22 -2.80 12.78
N ILE A 233 7.21 -4.11 12.47
CA ILE A 233 6.60 -4.64 11.23
C ILE A 233 5.08 -4.51 11.30
N MET A 234 4.48 -3.88 10.29
CA MET A 234 3.05 -3.64 10.17
C MET A 234 2.31 -4.70 9.33
N SER A 235 3.02 -5.55 8.58
CA SER A 235 2.38 -6.69 7.93
C SER A 235 1.73 -7.57 9.00
N THR A 236 0.43 -7.84 8.86
CA THR A 236 -0.33 -8.54 9.90
C THR A 236 0.18 -9.97 10.12
N PRO A 237 0.04 -10.56 11.31
CA PRO A 237 0.46 -11.94 11.56
C PRO A 237 -0.18 -12.94 10.61
N LEU A 238 -1.46 -12.75 10.30
CA LEU A 238 -2.21 -13.63 9.42
C LEU A 238 -1.73 -13.52 7.96
N TYR A 239 -1.39 -12.31 7.52
CA TYR A 239 -0.78 -12.09 6.23
C TYR A 239 0.64 -12.67 6.17
N LEU A 240 1.46 -12.50 7.21
CA LEU A 240 2.77 -13.15 7.30
C LEU A 240 2.67 -14.68 7.29
N LYS A 241 1.66 -15.28 7.93
CA LYS A 241 1.39 -16.72 7.82
C LYS A 241 1.06 -17.13 6.39
N PHE A 242 0.28 -16.32 5.65
CA PHE A 242 0.00 -16.55 4.24
C PHE A 242 1.27 -16.45 3.40
N LEU A 243 2.08 -15.42 3.59
CA LEU A 243 3.35 -15.24 2.87
C LEU A 243 4.34 -16.38 3.10
N LYS A 244 4.26 -17.06 4.25
CA LYS A 244 5.07 -18.26 4.57
C LYS A 244 4.46 -19.59 4.11
N GLY A 245 3.32 -19.57 3.42
CA GLY A 245 2.61 -20.78 3.02
C GLY A 245 1.91 -21.54 4.15
N LYS A 246 1.81 -20.95 5.36
CA LYS A 246 1.19 -21.58 6.54
C LYS A 246 -0.29 -21.22 6.72
N ARG A 247 -0.85 -20.44 5.81
CA ARG A 247 -2.27 -20.06 5.76
C ARG A 247 -2.71 -19.89 4.32
N HIS A 248 -3.93 -20.27 4.04
CA HIS A 248 -4.59 -19.91 2.79
C HIS A 248 -5.38 -18.61 2.97
N LEU A 249 -5.25 -17.69 2.02
CA LEU A 249 -6.10 -16.50 1.89
C LEU A 249 -6.54 -16.38 0.45
N GLU A 250 -7.79 -16.03 0.23
CA GLU A 250 -8.29 -15.64 -1.09
C GLU A 250 -8.11 -14.15 -1.31
N CYS A 251 -7.72 -13.77 -2.54
CA CYS A 251 -7.63 -12.37 -2.91
C CYS A 251 -9.01 -11.71 -2.95
N THR A 252 -9.13 -10.51 -2.37
CA THR A 252 -10.36 -9.71 -2.41
C THR A 252 -10.09 -8.36 -3.10
N PRO A 253 -9.95 -8.35 -4.46
CA PRO A 253 -9.55 -7.14 -5.20
C PRO A 253 -10.53 -5.98 -5.02
N TRP A 254 -11.83 -6.26 -4.84
CA TRP A 254 -12.85 -5.23 -4.51
C TRP A 254 -12.63 -4.53 -3.16
N GLY A 255 -11.79 -5.10 -2.28
CA GLY A 255 -11.43 -4.50 -1.01
C GLY A 255 -10.52 -3.28 -1.17
N ASN A 256 -9.76 -3.22 -2.28
CA ASN A 256 -8.85 -2.14 -2.63
C ASN A 256 -9.10 -1.61 -4.05
N PRO A 257 -10.29 -1.04 -4.34
CA PRO A 257 -10.56 -0.43 -5.63
C PRO A 257 -9.58 0.71 -5.91
N THR A 258 -9.27 0.91 -7.19
CA THR A 258 -8.36 1.94 -7.66
C THR A 258 -9.10 2.94 -8.53
N TYR A 259 -8.82 4.23 -8.32
CA TYR A 259 -9.29 5.32 -9.17
C TYR A 259 -8.11 6.17 -9.63
N ASN A 260 -8.02 6.39 -10.93
CA ASN A 260 -6.99 7.20 -11.58
C ASN A 260 -7.61 8.21 -12.58
N SER A 261 -6.78 8.91 -13.36
CA SER A 261 -7.24 9.88 -14.35
C SER A 261 -8.16 9.28 -15.44
N GLN A 262 -8.10 7.97 -15.66
CA GLN A 262 -8.92 7.26 -16.65
C GLN A 262 -10.24 6.72 -16.06
N GLY A 263 -10.40 6.75 -14.71
CA GLY A 263 -11.59 6.27 -14.01
C GLY A 263 -11.32 5.12 -13.04
N TRP A 264 -12.34 4.31 -12.80
CA TRP A 264 -12.29 3.15 -11.91
C TRP A 264 -11.61 1.96 -12.58
N LYS A 265 -10.38 1.67 -12.17
CA LYS A 265 -9.54 0.59 -12.70
C LYS A 265 -10.03 -0.79 -12.29
N SER A 266 -10.20 -1.69 -13.24
CA SER A 266 -10.62 -3.08 -13.04
C SER A 266 -9.55 -4.03 -13.57
N PRO A 267 -9.31 -5.19 -12.90
CA PRO A 267 -9.97 -5.70 -11.70
C PRO A 267 -9.35 -5.20 -10.40
N CYS A 268 -8.10 -4.72 -10.40
CA CYS A 268 -7.39 -4.38 -9.17
C CYS A 268 -6.31 -3.31 -9.40
N TYR A 269 -5.65 -2.94 -8.32
CA TYR A 269 -4.54 -1.99 -8.35
C TYR A 269 -3.39 -2.40 -9.29
N LEU A 270 -3.12 -3.70 -9.45
CA LEU A 270 -1.94 -4.23 -10.15
C LEU A 270 -2.21 -4.62 -11.62
N ILE A 271 -3.45 -4.92 -11.95
CA ILE A 271 -3.86 -5.39 -13.28
C ILE A 271 -4.91 -4.43 -13.83
N THR A 272 -4.76 -4.05 -15.11
CA THR A 272 -5.72 -3.18 -15.81
C THR A 272 -6.29 -3.90 -17.03
N ASP A 273 -7.55 -4.31 -16.95
CA ASP A 273 -8.29 -4.83 -18.10
C ASP A 273 -9.20 -3.77 -18.70
N THR A 274 -9.77 -2.89 -17.87
CA THR A 274 -10.61 -1.78 -18.29
C THR A 274 -10.74 -0.71 -17.21
N HIS A 275 -11.30 0.44 -17.59
CA HIS A 275 -11.73 1.49 -16.67
C HIS A 275 -13.24 1.70 -16.78
N TYR A 276 -13.89 1.82 -15.63
CA TYR A 276 -15.33 2.17 -15.56
C TYR A 276 -15.51 3.63 -15.18
N LYS A 277 -16.60 4.22 -15.62
CA LYS A 277 -16.92 5.62 -15.33
C LYS A 277 -17.41 5.84 -13.90
N THR A 278 -18.10 4.85 -13.32
CA THR A 278 -18.69 4.94 -11.99
C THR A 278 -18.24 3.81 -11.09
N PHE A 279 -18.19 4.07 -9.77
CA PHE A 279 -17.90 3.05 -8.77
C PHE A 279 -18.93 1.89 -8.80
N LYS A 280 -20.20 2.24 -9.08
CA LYS A 280 -21.25 1.23 -9.23
C LYS A 280 -20.93 0.27 -10.37
N GLU A 281 -20.51 0.78 -11.53
CA GLU A 281 -20.11 -0.08 -12.66
C GLU A 281 -18.93 -0.98 -12.33
N LEU A 282 -17.87 -0.46 -11.68
CA LEU A 282 -16.76 -1.27 -11.21
C LEU A 282 -17.28 -2.46 -10.38
N MET A 283 -18.13 -2.17 -9.39
CA MET A 283 -18.59 -3.19 -8.45
C MET A 283 -19.53 -4.21 -9.07
N THR A 284 -20.34 -3.83 -10.07
CA THR A 284 -21.40 -4.67 -10.66
C THR A 284 -21.01 -5.32 -11.98
N LYS A 285 -20.14 -4.70 -12.79
CA LYS A 285 -19.75 -5.20 -14.12
C LYS A 285 -18.45 -5.99 -14.12
N THR A 286 -17.59 -5.85 -13.09
CA THR A 286 -16.39 -6.68 -12.98
C THR A 286 -16.77 -8.10 -12.58
N ASP A 287 -16.38 -9.06 -13.41
CA ASP A 287 -16.50 -10.47 -13.06
C ASP A 287 -15.38 -10.89 -12.10
N TRP A 288 -15.61 -10.61 -10.82
CA TRP A 288 -14.65 -10.87 -9.76
C TRP A 288 -14.23 -12.33 -9.64
N ALA A 289 -15.05 -13.27 -10.14
CA ALA A 289 -14.76 -14.70 -10.07
C ALA A 289 -13.61 -15.12 -10.98
N LYS A 290 -13.31 -14.33 -12.02
CA LYS A 290 -12.21 -14.60 -12.96
C LYS A 290 -10.83 -14.32 -12.39
N TYR A 291 -10.71 -13.56 -11.28
CA TYR A 291 -9.44 -13.09 -10.78
C TYR A 291 -9.03 -13.78 -9.46
N GLY A 292 -7.73 -13.88 -9.25
CA GLY A 292 -7.12 -14.50 -8.09
C GLY A 292 -6.26 -15.72 -8.45
N THR A 293 -5.59 -16.26 -7.43
CA THR A 293 -4.71 -17.42 -7.58
C THR A 293 -5.48 -18.63 -8.15
N GLY A 294 -4.94 -19.25 -9.20
CA GLY A 294 -5.55 -20.38 -9.88
C GLY A 294 -6.71 -20.05 -10.85
N LYS A 295 -7.01 -18.75 -11.03
CA LYS A 295 -8.06 -18.27 -11.92
C LYS A 295 -7.50 -17.45 -13.08
N ASP A 296 -6.69 -16.44 -12.80
CA ASP A 296 -6.00 -15.62 -13.80
C ASP A 296 -4.48 -15.89 -13.73
N PRO A 297 -3.81 -16.18 -14.87
CA PRO A 297 -2.37 -16.44 -14.90
C PRO A 297 -1.53 -15.33 -14.27
N ARG A 298 -1.92 -14.05 -14.44
CA ARG A 298 -1.24 -12.89 -13.86
C ARG A 298 -1.31 -12.88 -12.32
N CYS A 299 -2.25 -13.61 -11.75
CA CYS A 299 -2.41 -13.75 -10.30
C CYS A 299 -1.63 -14.94 -9.71
N ALA A 300 -0.99 -15.78 -10.53
CA ALA A 300 -0.39 -17.05 -10.10
C ALA A 300 0.63 -16.86 -8.96
N ASN A 301 1.52 -15.88 -9.10
CA ASN A 301 2.55 -15.56 -8.11
C ASN A 301 2.17 -14.37 -7.20
N CYS A 302 1.03 -13.71 -7.44
CA CYS A 302 0.62 -12.55 -6.67
C CYS A 302 0.32 -12.93 -5.23
N MET A 303 1.03 -12.27 -4.31
CA MET A 303 0.83 -12.35 -2.87
C MET A 303 0.84 -10.95 -2.23
N MET A 304 0.47 -9.92 -3.01
CA MET A 304 0.55 -8.51 -2.61
C MET A 304 -0.45 -8.17 -1.49
N HIS A 305 0.01 -7.35 -0.56
CA HIS A 305 -0.79 -6.89 0.58
C HIS A 305 -2.11 -6.23 0.15
N SER A 306 -2.15 -5.50 -0.98
CA SER A 306 -3.36 -4.84 -1.48
C SER A 306 -4.52 -5.79 -1.79
N GLY A 307 -4.24 -7.06 -2.11
CA GLY A 307 -5.28 -8.06 -2.34
C GLY A 307 -5.62 -8.92 -1.11
N PHE A 308 -4.65 -9.12 -0.22
CA PHE A 308 -4.77 -10.13 0.85
C PHE A 308 -4.92 -9.54 2.26
N GLU A 309 -4.38 -8.35 2.55
CA GLU A 309 -4.66 -7.68 3.84
C GLU A 309 -6.14 -7.31 4.02
N PRO A 310 -6.88 -6.85 2.97
CA PRO A 310 -8.33 -6.70 3.08
C PRO A 310 -9.05 -7.99 3.44
N THR A 311 -8.59 -9.14 2.94
CA THR A 311 -9.13 -10.46 3.33
C THR A 311 -8.90 -10.71 4.81
N VAL A 312 -7.67 -10.48 5.32
CA VAL A 312 -7.37 -10.59 6.75
C VAL A 312 -8.33 -9.75 7.59
N VAL A 313 -8.50 -8.47 7.25
CA VAL A 313 -9.39 -7.54 7.98
C VAL A 313 -10.84 -8.04 7.99
N ARG A 314 -11.31 -8.61 6.88
CA ARG A 314 -12.68 -9.16 6.77
C ARG A 314 -12.87 -10.46 7.55
N GLU A 315 -11.83 -11.28 7.66
CA GLU A 315 -11.91 -12.62 8.26
C GLU A 315 -11.58 -12.65 9.75
N VAL A 316 -10.79 -11.70 10.23
CA VAL A 316 -10.31 -11.68 11.62
C VAL A 316 -11.42 -11.81 12.67
N GLY A 317 -12.61 -11.32 12.39
CA GLY A 317 -13.76 -11.45 13.30
C GLY A 317 -14.56 -12.75 13.18
N LYS A 318 -14.16 -13.69 12.30
CA LYS A 318 -14.83 -14.99 12.15
C LYS A 318 -14.25 -16.06 13.09
N ASN A 319 -13.01 -15.86 13.57
CA ASN A 319 -12.30 -16.80 14.41
C ASN A 319 -11.73 -16.07 15.63
N PHE A 320 -12.06 -16.54 16.84
CA PHE A 320 -11.61 -15.93 18.09
C PHE A 320 -10.09 -15.96 18.27
N SER A 321 -9.42 -17.04 17.83
CA SER A 321 -7.95 -17.16 17.89
C SER A 321 -7.27 -16.11 17.00
N ASP A 322 -7.75 -15.93 15.77
CA ASP A 322 -7.23 -14.92 14.85
C ASP A 322 -7.44 -13.50 15.39
N PHE A 323 -8.63 -13.24 15.95
CA PHE A 323 -8.96 -11.97 16.56
C PHE A 323 -8.02 -11.63 17.74
N TRP A 324 -7.79 -12.62 18.62
CA TRP A 324 -6.91 -12.44 19.76
C TRP A 324 -5.45 -12.23 19.36
N GLU A 325 -4.97 -13.01 18.38
CA GLU A 325 -3.61 -12.85 17.82
C GLU A 325 -3.39 -11.45 17.25
N MET A 326 -4.38 -10.90 16.51
CA MET A 326 -4.31 -9.54 15.97
C MET A 326 -4.31 -8.47 17.05
N ILE A 327 -5.09 -8.66 18.13
CA ILE A 327 -5.07 -7.73 19.28
C ILE A 327 -3.69 -7.74 19.92
N VAL A 328 -3.20 -8.91 20.33
CA VAL A 328 -1.89 -9.03 20.99
C VAL A 328 -0.81 -8.40 20.13
N TRP A 329 -0.75 -8.77 18.86
CA TRP A 329 0.24 -8.22 17.92
C TRP A 329 0.17 -6.69 17.79
N ASN A 330 -1.01 -6.10 17.80
CA ASN A 330 -1.14 -4.65 17.66
C ASN A 330 -0.64 -3.88 18.90
N PHE A 331 -0.66 -4.50 20.06
CA PHE A 331 -0.23 -3.87 21.32
C PHE A 331 1.21 -4.24 21.73
N THR A 332 1.80 -5.27 21.18
CA THR A 332 3.20 -5.67 21.39
C THR A 332 4.12 -5.06 20.33
#